data_4fa5541d2647bf7ea9dd88d1508f85f2
#
_entry.id   4fa5541d2647bf7ea9dd88d1508f85f2
#
_cell.length_a   1.000
_cell.length_b   1.000
_cell.length_c   1.000
_cell.angle_alpha   90.00
_cell.angle_beta   90.00
_cell.angle_gamma   90.00
#
_symmetry.space_group_name_H-M   'P 1'
#
loop_
_entity.id
_entity.type
_entity.pdbx_description
1 polymer ?
#
loop_
_entity_poly.entity_id
_entity_poly.type
_entity_poly.pdbx_seq_one_letter_code
_entity_poly.pdbx_strand_id
1 'polypeptide(L)'
;METKDKVVIGQILRFSRETGINVTGGRVRRTSSRFCLGVEHGDYNGTELFGVGTDRFIWLAYKPNGTKQVRLFSGNFPEDGVIEFNLGSIPEPKSKHIADTWGRFPYGVEYILRREGVKLQQGIDGIIYGDIPGGGMSRSASLTLNLILSLLDANNIKIEDQFKIVDMAQAVENDYIGSPCGQLDQIMILFARQGMGTHYNPKNRTVDYVPLGKSAGDFRIMVMDTGTVRAGLEKSTYKIRRAECEKFVSILNEAGYRIKCLADIKDKAV
;
A
#
# COMPACT_ATOMS: atom_id res chain seq x y z
N MET A 1 5.04 24.27 4.23
CA MET A 1 4.54 23.11 4.96
C MET A 1 3.12 23.43 5.44
N GLU A 2 2.15 22.62 5.06
CA GLU A 2 0.75 22.79 5.40
C GLU A 2 0.53 22.72 6.93
N THR A 3 -0.52 23.36 7.45
CA THR A 3 -0.84 23.35 8.89
C THR A 3 -0.98 21.94 9.44
N LYS A 4 -1.59 21.04 8.66
CA LYS A 4 -1.75 19.63 8.98
C LYS A 4 -0.42 18.91 9.17
N ASP A 5 0.54 19.12 8.28
CA ASP A 5 1.88 18.52 8.39
C ASP A 5 2.59 18.95 9.69
N LYS A 6 2.44 20.22 10.08
CA LYS A 6 3.03 20.73 11.33
C LYS A 6 2.48 20.00 12.57
N VAL A 7 1.17 19.79 12.62
CA VAL A 7 0.52 19.07 13.72
C VAL A 7 1.02 17.63 13.78
N VAL A 8 1.05 16.94 12.64
CA VAL A 8 1.51 15.54 12.56
C VAL A 8 2.97 15.41 12.96
N ILE A 9 3.85 16.33 12.50
CA ILE A 9 5.26 16.33 12.89
C ILE A 9 5.40 16.55 14.40
N GLY A 10 4.58 17.39 15.00
CA GLY A 10 4.53 17.55 16.46
C GLY A 10 4.23 16.25 17.19
N GLN A 11 3.26 15.46 16.72
CA GLN A 11 2.95 14.14 17.26
C GLN A 11 4.11 13.15 17.06
N ILE A 12 4.71 13.12 15.88
CA ILE A 12 5.87 12.27 15.58
C ILE A 12 7.03 12.57 16.53
N LEU A 13 7.34 13.84 16.76
CA LEU A 13 8.40 14.25 17.68
C LEU A 13 8.09 13.89 19.15
N ARG A 14 6.81 13.90 19.54
CA ARG A 14 6.39 13.41 20.84
C ARG A 14 6.66 11.91 20.96
N PHE A 15 6.19 11.10 20.01
CA PHE A 15 6.42 9.65 20.01
C PHE A 15 7.92 9.30 19.94
N SER A 16 8.72 10.07 19.20
CA SER A 16 10.17 9.91 19.16
C SER A 16 10.80 10.03 20.55
N ARG A 17 10.35 10.99 21.38
CA ARG A 17 10.81 11.15 22.75
C ARG A 17 10.31 10.04 23.69
N GLU A 18 9.06 9.65 23.55
CA GLU A 18 8.43 8.61 24.38
C GLU A 18 9.05 7.23 24.15
N THR A 19 9.41 6.91 22.91
CA THR A 19 9.97 5.59 22.53
C THR A 19 11.51 5.54 22.52
N GLY A 20 12.18 6.68 22.59
CA GLY A 20 13.64 6.75 22.44
C GLY A 20 14.14 6.51 20.99
N ILE A 21 13.22 6.43 20.00
CA ILE A 21 13.58 6.32 18.58
C ILE A 21 13.90 7.72 18.04
N ASN A 22 15.16 8.01 17.81
CA ASN A 22 15.59 9.34 17.39
C ASN A 22 15.48 9.51 15.87
N VAL A 23 14.48 10.28 15.43
CA VAL A 23 14.28 10.67 14.04
C VAL A 23 14.71 12.11 13.72
N THR A 24 15.31 12.82 14.69
CA THR A 24 15.76 14.21 14.52
C THR A 24 16.86 14.30 13.46
N GLY A 25 16.72 15.25 12.54
CA GLY A 25 17.62 15.41 11.38
C GLY A 25 17.41 14.35 10.29
N GLY A 26 16.40 13.51 10.44
CA GLY A 26 15.98 12.55 9.41
C GLY A 26 15.10 13.18 8.33
N ARG A 27 14.42 12.34 7.60
CA ARG A 27 13.49 12.69 6.51
C ARG A 27 12.06 12.36 6.90
N VAL A 28 11.11 13.02 6.26
CA VAL A 28 9.67 12.69 6.40
C VAL A 28 9.12 12.39 5.02
N ARG A 29 8.50 11.22 4.88
CA ARG A 29 7.74 10.82 3.71
C ARG A 29 6.27 10.74 4.05
N ARG A 30 5.41 11.20 3.14
CA ARG A 30 3.97 10.96 3.25
C ARG A 30 3.46 10.23 2.01
N THR A 31 2.54 9.29 2.20
CA THR A 31 1.80 8.59 1.15
C THR A 31 0.31 8.78 1.37
N SER A 32 -0.41 9.06 0.29
CA SER A 32 -1.85 9.31 0.35
C SER A 32 -2.64 8.01 0.52
N SER A 33 -3.90 8.17 0.86
CA SER A 33 -4.94 7.19 0.61
C SER A 33 -5.48 7.34 -0.81
N ARG A 34 -6.43 6.51 -1.20
CA ARG A 34 -7.06 6.53 -2.52
C ARG A 34 -8.58 6.38 -2.44
N PHE A 35 -9.24 6.86 -3.49
CA PHE A 35 -10.61 6.49 -3.85
C PHE A 35 -10.62 5.82 -5.21
N CYS A 36 -11.30 4.68 -5.31
CA CYS A 36 -11.71 4.10 -6.58
C CYS A 36 -13.02 4.76 -7.02
N LEU A 37 -13.02 5.36 -8.20
CA LEU A 37 -14.21 5.95 -8.82
C LEU A 37 -14.78 5.05 -9.93
N GLY A 38 -14.02 4.09 -10.39
CA GLY A 38 -14.38 3.06 -11.36
C GLY A 38 -13.15 2.21 -11.68
N VAL A 39 -13.15 0.98 -11.56
CA VAL A 39 -14.08 -0.09 -11.24
C VAL A 39 -13.51 -0.89 -10.08
N GLU A 40 -14.24 -1.06 -8.98
CA GLU A 40 -13.83 -1.96 -7.89
C GLU A 40 -13.77 -3.40 -8.42
N HIS A 41 -12.81 -4.20 -7.94
CA HIS A 41 -12.52 -5.55 -8.41
C HIS A 41 -12.12 -5.66 -9.90
N GLY A 42 -11.79 -4.54 -10.55
CA GLY A 42 -11.38 -4.51 -11.96
C GLY A 42 -9.94 -4.92 -12.19
N ASP A 43 -9.07 -4.66 -11.24
CA ASP A 43 -7.62 -4.83 -11.33
C ASP A 43 -7.18 -6.26 -11.64
N TYR A 44 -7.72 -7.26 -10.95
CA TYR A 44 -7.43 -8.68 -11.22
C TYR A 44 -8.32 -9.28 -12.31
N ASN A 45 -9.34 -8.57 -12.75
CA ASN A 45 -10.19 -8.93 -13.88
C ASN A 45 -9.74 -8.30 -15.21
N GLY A 46 -8.66 -7.51 -15.21
CA GLY A 46 -8.06 -6.92 -16.40
C GLY A 46 -8.82 -5.74 -17.00
N THR A 47 -9.77 -5.16 -16.24
CA THR A 47 -10.50 -3.96 -16.67
C THR A 47 -9.72 -2.68 -16.35
N GLU A 48 -9.94 -1.63 -17.12
CA GLU A 48 -9.39 -0.32 -16.83
C GLU A 48 -9.89 0.22 -15.50
N LEU A 49 -9.04 0.95 -14.79
CA LEU A 49 -9.32 1.49 -13.47
C LEU A 49 -9.28 3.01 -13.50
N PHE A 50 -10.13 3.64 -12.70
CA PHE A 50 -10.09 5.07 -12.50
C PHE A 50 -10.23 5.42 -11.02
N GLY A 51 -9.34 6.26 -10.52
CA GLY A 51 -9.36 6.67 -9.12
C GLY A 51 -8.61 7.96 -8.87
N VAL A 52 -8.60 8.36 -7.61
CA VAL A 52 -7.96 9.61 -7.15
C VAL A 52 -7.22 9.36 -5.84
N GLY A 53 -6.11 10.08 -5.64
CA GLY A 53 -5.50 10.24 -4.34
C GLY A 53 -6.36 11.14 -3.44
N THR A 54 -6.20 11.00 -2.13
CA THR A 54 -6.93 11.80 -1.13
C THR A 54 -6.00 12.72 -0.34
N ASP A 55 -6.57 13.57 0.48
CA ASP A 55 -5.88 14.43 1.46
C ASP A 55 -5.65 13.73 2.81
N ARG A 56 -5.78 12.41 2.86
CA ARG A 56 -5.46 11.56 4.01
C ARG A 56 -4.17 10.83 3.77
N PHE A 57 -3.29 10.82 4.76
CA PHE A 57 -1.93 10.35 4.58
C PHE A 57 -1.45 9.45 5.71
N ILE A 58 -0.41 8.68 5.41
CA ILE A 58 0.52 8.14 6.40
C ILE A 58 1.82 8.92 6.27
N TRP A 59 2.31 9.43 7.39
CA TRP A 59 3.64 10.04 7.51
C TRP A 59 4.58 9.04 8.19
N LEU A 60 5.75 8.90 7.63
CA LEU A 60 6.88 8.19 8.23
C LEU A 60 8.05 9.18 8.32
N ALA A 61 8.39 9.56 9.54
CA ALA A 61 9.67 10.19 9.81
C ALA A 61 10.70 9.10 10.02
N TYR A 62 11.82 9.14 9.31
CA TYR A 62 12.83 8.09 9.36
C TYR A 62 14.23 8.66 9.23
N LYS A 63 15.17 7.93 9.81
CA LYS A 63 16.59 8.22 9.76
C LYS A 63 17.37 6.92 9.53
N PRO A 64 18.30 6.89 8.56
CA PRO A 64 19.27 5.80 8.48
C PRO A 64 20.06 5.72 9.80
N ASN A 65 20.22 4.53 10.35
CA ASN A 65 20.86 4.36 11.65
C ASN A 65 22.27 3.72 11.60
N GLY A 66 22.79 3.48 10.39
CA GLY A 66 24.11 2.90 10.16
C GLY A 66 24.28 1.44 10.58
N THR A 67 23.20 0.78 11.00
CA THR A 67 23.17 -0.60 11.44
C THR A 67 22.28 -1.46 10.53
N LYS A 68 22.26 -2.76 10.73
CA LYS A 68 21.30 -3.66 10.04
C LYS A 68 19.92 -3.70 10.71
N GLN A 69 19.73 -2.98 11.80
CA GLN A 69 18.50 -3.00 12.56
C GLN A 69 17.47 -2.02 11.99
N VAL A 70 16.22 -2.45 11.93
CA VAL A 70 15.06 -1.61 11.65
C VAL A 70 14.29 -1.47 12.95
N ARG A 71 14.02 -0.24 13.38
CA ARG A 71 13.21 0.06 14.57
C ARG A 71 12.11 1.04 14.19
N LEU A 72 10.87 0.62 14.32
CA LEU A 72 9.71 1.38 13.92
C LEU A 72 8.66 1.42 15.03
N PHE A 73 8.07 2.58 15.23
CA PHE A 73 6.92 2.75 16.12
C PHE A 73 5.77 3.37 15.36
N SER A 74 4.56 2.89 15.62
CA SER A 74 3.34 3.46 15.05
C SER A 74 2.48 4.09 16.11
N GLY A 75 2.30 5.41 16.02
CA GLY A 75 1.38 6.13 16.90
C GLY A 75 -0.11 5.82 16.66
N ASN A 76 -0.43 5.05 15.61
CA ASN A 76 -1.78 4.54 15.36
C ASN A 76 -2.03 3.16 16.02
N PHE A 77 -0.98 2.46 16.44
CA PHE A 77 -1.00 1.15 17.09
C PHE A 77 0.03 1.13 18.24
N PRO A 78 -0.13 2.00 19.24
CA PRO A 78 0.84 2.13 20.32
C PRO A 78 0.94 0.87 21.18
N GLU A 79 -0.12 0.06 21.23
CA GLU A 79 -0.21 -1.21 21.94
C GLU A 79 0.76 -2.26 21.42
N ASP A 80 1.12 -2.22 20.13
CA ASP A 80 2.10 -3.14 19.54
C ASP A 80 3.55 -2.79 19.90
N GLY A 81 3.78 -1.62 20.53
CA GLY A 81 5.11 -1.16 20.92
C GLY A 81 6.02 -0.87 19.73
N VAL A 82 7.33 -1.03 19.96
CA VAL A 82 8.35 -0.86 18.92
C VAL A 82 8.51 -2.18 18.16
N ILE A 83 8.34 -2.13 16.85
CA ILE A 83 8.66 -3.23 15.95
C ILE A 83 10.16 -3.14 15.63
N GLU A 84 10.90 -4.17 16.01
CA GLU A 84 12.36 -4.22 15.89
C GLU A 84 12.82 -5.53 15.27
N PHE A 85 13.70 -5.45 14.28
CA PHE A 85 14.29 -6.63 13.62
C PHE A 85 15.60 -6.28 12.89
N ASN A 86 16.40 -7.30 12.61
CA ASN A 86 17.57 -7.16 11.76
C ASN A 86 17.24 -7.54 10.31
N LEU A 87 17.81 -6.79 9.36
CA LEU A 87 17.73 -7.11 7.94
C LEU A 87 18.22 -8.55 7.69
N GLY A 88 17.42 -9.35 7.01
CA GLY A 88 17.68 -10.77 6.77
C GLY A 88 17.24 -11.71 7.90
N SER A 89 16.74 -11.19 9.03
CA SER A 89 16.26 -11.97 10.16
C SER A 89 14.84 -11.54 10.53
N ILE A 90 13.87 -12.07 9.80
CA ILE A 90 12.43 -11.76 9.92
C ILE A 90 11.64 -13.06 10.06
N PRO A 91 10.42 -13.00 10.59
CA PRO A 91 9.52 -14.15 10.63
C PRO A 91 9.23 -14.71 9.23
N GLU A 92 8.97 -16.01 9.15
CA GLU A 92 8.60 -16.66 7.89
C GLU A 92 7.26 -16.12 7.34
N PRO A 93 7.11 -16.05 5.99
CA PRO A 93 5.87 -15.62 5.35
C PRO A 93 4.67 -16.42 5.85
N LYS A 94 3.53 -15.72 6.03
CA LYS A 94 2.25 -16.31 6.44
C LYS A 94 2.28 -17.07 7.78
N SER A 95 3.32 -16.85 8.60
CA SER A 95 3.41 -17.45 9.91
C SER A 95 2.39 -16.86 10.89
N LYS A 96 2.01 -17.64 11.91
CA LYS A 96 1.09 -17.17 12.96
C LYS A 96 1.64 -15.96 13.74
N HIS A 97 2.95 -15.85 13.84
CA HIS A 97 3.63 -14.77 14.59
C HIS A 97 3.46 -13.38 13.98
N ILE A 98 3.07 -13.27 12.70
CA ILE A 98 2.87 -11.98 12.01
C ILE A 98 1.39 -11.60 11.86
N ALA A 99 0.45 -12.50 12.23
CA ALA A 99 -0.97 -12.33 11.89
C ALA A 99 -1.61 -11.13 12.60
N ASP A 100 -1.22 -10.86 13.83
CA ASP A 100 -1.95 -9.95 14.74
C ASP A 100 -1.26 -8.60 14.96
N THR A 101 -0.12 -8.33 14.33
CA THR A 101 0.61 -7.07 14.46
C THR A 101 0.79 -6.35 13.13
N TRP A 102 0.85 -5.01 13.19
CA TRP A 102 1.20 -4.21 12.01
C TRP A 102 2.65 -4.46 11.54
N GLY A 103 3.50 -5.04 12.39
CA GLY A 103 4.87 -5.45 12.06
C GLY A 103 5.00 -6.35 10.83
N ARG A 104 3.92 -7.06 10.45
CA ARG A 104 3.85 -7.84 9.20
C ARG A 104 4.17 -7.02 7.95
N PHE A 105 3.90 -5.71 7.94
CA PHE A 105 4.21 -4.86 6.79
C PHE A 105 5.70 -4.56 6.66
N PRO A 106 6.42 -4.05 7.67
CA PRO A 106 7.87 -3.85 7.56
C PRO A 106 8.65 -5.16 7.37
N TYR A 107 8.24 -6.28 7.99
CA TYR A 107 8.84 -7.60 7.72
C TYR A 107 8.64 -8.00 6.25
N GLY A 108 7.41 -7.86 5.73
CA GLY A 108 7.10 -8.19 4.34
C GLY A 108 7.84 -7.31 3.35
N VAL A 109 8.01 -6.02 3.65
CA VAL A 109 8.78 -5.10 2.79
C VAL A 109 10.24 -5.54 2.74
N GLU A 110 10.87 -5.86 3.86
CA GLU A 110 12.25 -6.38 3.88
C GLU A 110 12.36 -7.68 3.07
N TYR A 111 11.44 -8.61 3.29
CA TYR A 111 11.41 -9.90 2.59
C TYR A 111 11.34 -9.73 1.09
N ILE A 112 10.39 -8.91 0.61
CA ILE A 112 10.18 -8.70 -0.82
C ILE A 112 11.35 -7.94 -1.44
N LEU A 113 11.85 -6.87 -0.82
CA LEU A 113 13.01 -6.15 -1.33
C LEU A 113 14.21 -7.09 -1.50
N ARG A 114 14.49 -7.92 -0.51
CA ARG A 114 15.58 -8.90 -0.56
C ARG A 114 15.35 -9.97 -1.63
N ARG A 115 14.13 -10.48 -1.76
CA ARG A 115 13.74 -11.45 -2.81
C ARG A 115 13.94 -10.89 -4.22
N GLU A 116 13.62 -9.61 -4.41
CA GLU A 116 13.80 -8.89 -5.69
C GLU A 116 15.25 -8.43 -5.93
N GLY A 117 16.19 -8.89 -5.11
CA GLY A 117 17.62 -8.59 -5.26
C GLY A 117 18.04 -7.21 -4.79
N VAL A 118 17.19 -6.47 -4.08
CA VAL A 118 17.53 -5.18 -3.48
C VAL A 118 18.35 -5.41 -2.22
N LYS A 119 19.61 -4.98 -2.24
CA LYS A 119 20.55 -5.16 -1.14
C LYS A 119 20.56 -3.94 -0.21
N LEU A 120 19.75 -3.97 0.83
CA LEU A 120 19.77 -2.94 1.87
C LEU A 120 21.05 -3.03 2.68
N GLN A 121 21.81 -1.92 2.75
CA GLN A 121 23.07 -1.84 3.51
C GLN A 121 22.84 -1.47 4.96
N GLN A 122 21.76 -0.73 5.24
CA GLN A 122 21.41 -0.27 6.58
C GLN A 122 19.90 -0.24 6.80
N GLY A 123 19.51 -0.38 8.06
CA GLY A 123 18.15 -0.17 8.52
C GLY A 123 17.83 1.30 8.79
N ILE A 124 16.67 1.51 9.38
CA ILE A 124 16.15 2.83 9.74
C ILE A 124 15.58 2.82 11.16
N ASP A 125 15.67 3.96 11.81
CA ASP A 125 14.84 4.35 12.92
C ASP A 125 13.66 5.16 12.39
N GLY A 126 12.43 4.83 12.77
CA GLY A 126 11.27 5.52 12.21
C GLY A 126 10.05 5.59 13.10
N ILE A 127 9.33 6.69 12.98
CA ILE A 127 8.04 6.95 13.65
C ILE A 127 6.97 7.15 12.58
N ILE A 128 5.90 6.36 12.69
CA ILE A 128 4.76 6.37 11.79
C ILE A 128 3.56 7.00 12.50
N TYR A 129 2.88 7.89 11.81
CA TYR A 129 1.58 8.40 12.24
C TYR A 129 0.74 8.77 11.03
N GLY A 130 -0.55 8.51 11.08
CA GLY A 130 -1.42 8.76 9.94
C GLY A 130 -2.86 9.09 10.32
N ASP A 131 -3.57 9.70 9.38
CA ASP A 131 -4.98 10.06 9.50
C ASP A 131 -5.87 9.35 8.46
N ILE A 132 -5.35 8.30 7.82
CA ILE A 132 -6.16 7.43 6.96
C ILE A 132 -7.06 6.60 7.88
N PRO A 133 -8.38 6.76 7.79
CA PRO A 133 -9.30 5.95 8.61
C PRO A 133 -9.18 4.46 8.26
N GLY A 134 -9.58 3.60 9.18
CA GLY A 134 -9.73 2.18 8.91
C GLY A 134 -10.84 1.91 7.91
N GLY A 135 -10.83 0.73 7.28
CA GLY A 135 -11.95 0.27 6.46
C GLY A 135 -12.05 0.89 5.06
N GLY A 136 -11.47 0.26 4.05
CA GLY A 136 -11.71 0.58 2.63
C GLY A 136 -10.88 1.70 2.03
N MET A 137 -10.05 2.41 2.80
CA MET A 137 -9.23 3.52 2.31
C MET A 137 -7.76 3.15 2.07
N SER A 138 -7.43 1.88 1.87
CA SER A 138 -6.11 1.38 1.48
C SER A 138 -4.95 1.81 2.39
N ARG A 139 -5.20 1.82 3.71
CA ARG A 139 -4.16 2.15 4.69
C ARG A 139 -2.95 1.21 4.59
N SER A 140 -3.17 -0.09 4.33
CA SER A 140 -2.11 -1.08 4.16
C SER A 140 -1.21 -0.79 2.96
N ALA A 141 -1.78 -0.54 1.78
CA ALA A 141 -1.02 -0.22 0.57
C ALA A 141 -0.24 1.10 0.73
N SER A 142 -0.85 2.12 1.37
CA SER A 142 -0.18 3.38 1.68
C SER A 142 1.02 3.17 2.59
N LEU A 143 0.88 2.37 3.67
CA LEU A 143 1.98 2.03 4.57
C LEU A 143 3.08 1.26 3.86
N THR A 144 2.72 0.24 3.09
CA THR A 144 3.66 -0.60 2.35
C THR A 144 4.51 0.22 1.37
N LEU A 145 3.87 1.07 0.57
CA LEU A 145 4.56 1.98 -0.36
C LEU A 145 5.48 2.95 0.38
N ASN A 146 5.01 3.52 1.49
CA ASN A 146 5.82 4.42 2.32
C ASN A 146 7.08 3.73 2.82
N LEU A 147 6.95 2.51 3.35
CA LEU A 147 8.08 1.72 3.87
C LEU A 147 9.06 1.35 2.76
N ILE A 148 8.59 0.85 1.61
CA ILE A 148 9.44 0.53 0.44
C ILE A 148 10.25 1.75 0.04
N LEU A 149 9.58 2.86 -0.25
CA LEU A 149 10.22 4.08 -0.73
C LEU A 149 11.18 4.68 0.30
N SER A 150 10.88 4.56 1.60
CA SER A 150 11.73 5.09 2.66
C SER A 150 12.98 4.24 2.90
N LEU A 151 12.87 2.91 2.83
CA LEU A 151 14.02 2.01 2.92
C LEU A 151 14.93 2.13 1.70
N LEU A 152 14.38 2.26 0.49
CA LEU A 152 15.16 2.53 -0.72
C LEU A 152 15.92 3.86 -0.61
N ASP A 153 15.22 4.93 -0.20
CA ASP A 153 15.82 6.24 -0.03
C ASP A 153 16.90 6.28 1.06
N ALA A 154 16.69 5.60 2.18
CA ALA A 154 17.67 5.47 3.26
C ALA A 154 18.97 4.75 2.82
N ASN A 155 18.87 3.94 1.79
CA ASN A 155 19.99 3.19 1.20
C ASN A 155 20.50 3.80 -0.12
N ASN A 156 20.01 4.98 -0.53
CA ASN A 156 20.34 5.64 -1.79
C ASN A 156 20.10 4.75 -3.03
N ILE A 157 19.09 3.91 -2.97
CA ILE A 157 18.69 3.01 -4.06
C ILE A 157 17.55 3.66 -4.83
N LYS A 158 17.69 3.77 -6.16
CA LYS A 158 16.69 4.28 -7.05
C LYS A 158 16.16 3.15 -7.93
N ILE A 159 14.85 3.00 -8.00
CA ILE A 159 14.16 2.13 -8.92
C ILE A 159 13.42 3.03 -9.93
N GLU A 160 13.84 3.00 -11.18
CA GLU A 160 13.29 3.88 -12.22
C GLU A 160 11.87 3.44 -12.63
N ASP A 161 11.65 2.15 -12.71
CA ASP A 161 10.33 1.59 -13.05
C ASP A 161 9.41 1.62 -11.82
N GLN A 162 8.47 2.56 -11.83
CA GLN A 162 7.47 2.69 -10.76
C GLN A 162 6.53 1.47 -10.68
N PHE A 163 6.28 0.79 -11.79
CA PHE A 163 5.47 -0.43 -11.75
C PHE A 163 6.16 -1.57 -11.01
N LYS A 164 7.48 -1.61 -11.02
CA LYS A 164 8.22 -2.55 -10.16
C LYS A 164 7.97 -2.29 -8.67
N ILE A 165 7.81 -1.03 -8.27
CA ILE A 165 7.44 -0.67 -6.89
C ILE A 165 6.01 -1.14 -6.59
N VAL A 166 5.07 -0.98 -7.54
CA VAL A 166 3.70 -1.52 -7.41
C VAL A 166 3.71 -3.03 -7.23
N ASP A 167 4.47 -3.75 -8.07
CA ASP A 167 4.58 -5.21 -8.02
C ASP A 167 5.13 -5.67 -6.66
N MET A 168 6.18 -5.02 -6.17
CA MET A 168 6.73 -5.30 -4.85
C MET A 168 5.73 -5.03 -3.72
N ALA A 169 5.01 -3.92 -3.78
CA ALA A 169 4.02 -3.58 -2.76
C ALA A 169 2.85 -4.58 -2.75
N GLN A 170 2.38 -5.02 -3.91
CA GLN A 170 1.39 -6.10 -4.03
C GLN A 170 1.93 -7.41 -3.47
N ALA A 171 3.17 -7.76 -3.78
CA ALA A 171 3.80 -9.00 -3.31
C ALA A 171 3.94 -9.04 -1.79
N VAL A 172 4.15 -7.91 -1.12
CA VAL A 172 4.13 -7.84 0.36
C VAL A 172 2.78 -8.35 0.89
N GLU A 173 1.67 -7.90 0.34
CA GLU A 173 0.35 -8.33 0.79
C GLU A 173 0.04 -9.79 0.38
N ASN A 174 0.31 -10.17 -0.87
CA ASN A 174 -0.06 -11.48 -1.41
C ASN A 174 0.86 -12.61 -0.93
N ASP A 175 2.15 -12.40 -1.03
CA ASP A 175 3.14 -13.48 -0.85
C ASP A 175 3.60 -13.59 0.61
N TYR A 176 3.82 -12.45 1.27
CA TYR A 176 4.30 -12.44 2.64
C TYR A 176 3.15 -12.50 3.65
N ILE A 177 2.18 -11.59 3.55
CA ILE A 177 1.06 -11.50 4.51
C ILE A 177 0.00 -12.57 4.22
N GLY A 178 -0.22 -12.92 2.95
CA GLY A 178 -1.23 -13.87 2.51
C GLY A 178 -2.62 -13.26 2.29
N SER A 179 -2.67 -11.94 2.04
CA SER A 179 -3.89 -11.23 1.68
C SER A 179 -3.94 -11.03 0.16
N PRO A 180 -4.74 -11.80 -0.58
CA PRO A 180 -4.76 -11.74 -2.04
C PRO A 180 -5.44 -10.45 -2.51
N CYS A 181 -4.65 -9.45 -2.85
CA CYS A 181 -5.12 -8.19 -3.44
C CYS A 181 -4.72 -8.04 -4.91
N GLY A 182 -5.39 -7.13 -5.63
CA GLY A 182 -4.95 -6.64 -6.93
C GLY A 182 -3.95 -5.48 -6.80
N GLN A 183 -3.80 -4.68 -7.84
CA GLN A 183 -2.85 -3.56 -7.90
C GLN A 183 -3.52 -2.17 -7.81
N LEU A 184 -4.85 -2.12 -7.74
CA LEU A 184 -5.61 -0.88 -7.74
C LEU A 184 -5.10 0.11 -6.69
N ASP A 185 -4.97 -0.36 -5.47
CA ASP A 185 -4.59 0.48 -4.32
C ASP A 185 -3.20 1.10 -4.52
N GLN A 186 -2.24 0.27 -4.85
CA GLN A 186 -0.85 0.67 -5.04
C GLN A 186 -0.69 1.65 -6.20
N ILE A 187 -1.38 1.40 -7.32
CA ILE A 187 -1.36 2.27 -8.50
C ILE A 187 -1.98 3.62 -8.18
N MET A 188 -3.18 3.64 -7.60
CA MET A 188 -3.90 4.88 -7.30
C MET A 188 -3.19 5.74 -6.24
N ILE A 189 -2.35 5.15 -5.39
CA ILE A 189 -1.54 5.88 -4.41
C ILE A 189 -0.22 6.36 -5.02
N LEU A 190 0.52 5.46 -5.69
CA LEU A 190 1.86 5.77 -6.19
C LEU A 190 1.84 6.80 -7.32
N PHE A 191 0.83 6.71 -8.19
CA PHE A 191 0.67 7.61 -9.33
C PHE A 191 -0.27 8.80 -9.05
N ALA A 192 -0.74 8.98 -7.82
CA ALA A 192 -1.62 10.11 -7.47
C ALA A 192 -0.97 11.47 -7.81
N ARG A 193 -1.74 12.35 -8.43
CA ARG A 193 -1.36 13.75 -8.69
C ARG A 193 -2.46 14.69 -8.22
N GLN A 194 -2.06 15.81 -7.65
CA GLN A 194 -3.01 16.83 -7.20
C GLN A 194 -3.84 17.36 -8.37
N GLY A 195 -5.16 17.41 -8.19
CA GLY A 195 -6.10 17.90 -9.20
C GLY A 195 -6.34 16.96 -10.38
N MET A 196 -5.82 15.73 -10.32
CA MET A 196 -5.92 14.75 -11.40
C MET A 196 -6.56 13.46 -10.92
N GLY A 197 -7.43 12.87 -11.76
CA GLY A 197 -7.77 11.47 -11.69
C GLY A 197 -6.68 10.63 -12.36
N THR A 198 -6.45 9.45 -11.83
CA THR A 198 -5.52 8.46 -12.36
C THR A 198 -6.32 7.40 -13.11
N HIS A 199 -6.11 7.29 -14.41
CA HIS A 199 -6.67 6.25 -15.27
C HIS A 199 -5.56 5.23 -15.57
N TYR A 200 -5.81 3.97 -15.26
CA TYR A 200 -4.86 2.89 -15.48
C TYR A 200 -5.42 1.85 -16.44
N ASN A 201 -4.61 1.52 -17.46
CA ASN A 201 -4.92 0.43 -18.39
C ASN A 201 -4.01 -0.77 -18.09
N PRO A 202 -4.55 -1.90 -17.59
CA PRO A 202 -3.74 -3.07 -17.20
C PRO A 202 -3.14 -3.83 -18.38
N LYS A 203 -3.70 -3.69 -19.60
CA LYS A 203 -3.19 -4.42 -20.78
C LYS A 203 -1.78 -4.00 -21.19
N ASN A 204 -1.54 -2.70 -21.17
CA ASN A 204 -0.25 -2.11 -21.56
C ASN A 204 0.50 -1.50 -20.36
N ARG A 205 -0.08 -1.57 -19.17
CA ARG A 205 0.46 -1.00 -17.92
C ARG A 205 0.76 0.49 -18.08
N THR A 206 -0.20 1.25 -18.60
CA THR A 206 -0.08 2.70 -18.76
C THR A 206 -0.99 3.44 -17.79
N VAL A 207 -0.51 4.61 -17.38
CA VAL A 207 -1.25 5.55 -16.53
C VAL A 207 -1.43 6.85 -17.30
N ASP A 208 -2.68 7.25 -17.44
CA ASP A 208 -3.08 8.54 -17.98
C ASP A 208 -3.70 9.42 -16.87
N TYR A 209 -3.60 10.73 -17.03
CA TYR A 209 -4.11 11.68 -16.05
C TYR A 209 -5.29 12.45 -16.62
N VAL A 210 -6.39 12.45 -15.89
CA VAL A 210 -7.62 13.14 -16.25
C VAL A 210 -7.82 14.33 -15.30
N PRO A 211 -7.85 15.59 -15.79
CA PRO A 211 -8.14 16.74 -14.94
C PRO A 211 -9.49 16.63 -14.25
N LEU A 212 -9.53 16.90 -12.95
CA LEU A 212 -10.75 16.87 -12.14
C LEU A 212 -11.46 18.23 -12.12
N GLY A 213 -11.82 18.74 -13.32
CA GLY A 213 -12.45 20.05 -13.48
C GLY A 213 -11.46 21.22 -13.53
N LYS A 214 -11.98 22.44 -13.62
CA LYS A 214 -11.16 23.67 -13.72
C LYS A 214 -10.54 24.06 -12.38
N SER A 215 -11.15 23.63 -11.27
CA SER A 215 -10.58 23.74 -9.93
C SER A 215 -11.00 22.55 -9.09
N ALA A 216 -10.09 22.07 -8.23
CA ALA A 216 -10.38 21.01 -7.25
C ALA A 216 -11.41 21.44 -6.18
N GLY A 217 -11.93 22.68 -6.25
CA GLY A 217 -12.96 23.21 -5.39
C GLY A 217 -14.39 22.96 -5.87
N ASP A 218 -14.59 22.49 -7.12
CA ASP A 218 -15.91 22.39 -7.74
C ASP A 218 -16.71 21.18 -7.23
N PHE A 219 -16.07 20.19 -6.65
CA PHE A 219 -16.73 19.05 -6.00
C PHE A 219 -15.95 18.55 -4.79
N ARG A 220 -16.62 17.83 -3.90
CA ARG A 220 -16.03 17.20 -2.73
C ARG A 220 -16.46 15.76 -2.66
N ILE A 221 -15.50 14.89 -2.36
CA ILE A 221 -15.75 13.49 -2.07
C ILE A 221 -15.96 13.37 -0.56
N MET A 222 -17.13 12.91 -0.15
CA MET A 222 -17.43 12.61 1.25
C MET A 222 -17.33 11.11 1.49
N VAL A 223 -16.66 10.74 2.57
CA VAL A 223 -16.55 9.36 3.03
C VAL A 223 -17.34 9.21 4.31
N MET A 224 -18.27 8.27 4.30
CA MET A 224 -19.03 7.91 5.48
C MET A 224 -18.57 6.54 5.98
N ASP A 225 -18.17 6.48 7.25
CA ASP A 225 -17.91 5.20 7.91
C ASP A 225 -19.27 4.56 8.28
N THR A 226 -19.49 3.37 7.77
CA THR A 226 -20.73 2.60 8.06
C THR A 226 -20.64 1.83 9.38
N GLY A 227 -19.51 1.93 10.11
CA GLY A 227 -19.26 1.17 11.33
C GLY A 227 -19.06 -0.33 11.10
N THR A 228 -18.92 -0.78 9.84
CA THR A 228 -18.71 -2.19 9.54
C THR A 228 -17.31 -2.62 9.95
N VAL A 229 -17.22 -3.53 10.93
CA VAL A 229 -15.96 -4.13 11.33
C VAL A 229 -15.64 -5.31 10.39
N ARG A 230 -14.50 -5.24 9.71
CA ARG A 230 -14.02 -6.37 8.89
C ARG A 230 -13.51 -7.47 9.82
N ALA A 231 -14.13 -8.64 9.75
CA ALA A 231 -13.67 -9.83 10.46
C ALA A 231 -12.44 -10.41 9.74
N GLY A 232 -11.25 -10.04 10.19
CA GLY A 232 -9.96 -10.64 9.83
C GLY A 232 -9.68 -10.93 8.33
N LEU A 233 -8.44 -11.26 8.01
CA LEU A 233 -8.01 -11.58 6.63
C LEU A 233 -8.65 -12.87 6.08
N GLU A 234 -8.92 -13.84 6.95
CA GLU A 234 -9.44 -15.16 6.56
C GLU A 234 -10.92 -15.15 6.14
N LYS A 235 -11.70 -14.18 6.60
CA LYS A 235 -13.14 -14.06 6.34
C LYS A 235 -13.48 -12.92 5.39
N SER A 236 -12.51 -12.41 4.63
CA SER A 236 -12.78 -11.28 3.74
C SER A 236 -13.60 -11.77 2.53
N THR A 237 -14.75 -11.14 2.30
CA THR A 237 -15.57 -11.33 1.09
C THR A 237 -14.77 -11.09 -0.18
N TYR A 238 -13.70 -10.31 -0.13
CA TYR A 238 -12.77 -10.06 -1.22
C TYR A 238 -12.13 -11.36 -1.75
N LYS A 239 -11.62 -12.22 -0.85
CA LYS A 239 -11.03 -13.51 -1.22
C LYS A 239 -12.05 -14.41 -1.93
N ILE A 240 -13.30 -14.39 -1.44
CA ILE A 240 -14.41 -15.16 -2.04
C ILE A 240 -14.70 -14.63 -3.46
N ARG A 241 -14.87 -13.33 -3.63
CA ARG A 241 -15.17 -12.71 -4.93
C ARG A 241 -14.07 -12.96 -5.96
N ARG A 242 -12.83 -12.88 -5.56
CA ARG A 242 -11.70 -13.20 -6.42
C ARG A 242 -11.73 -14.67 -6.86
N ALA A 243 -11.93 -15.58 -5.93
CA ALA A 243 -12.01 -17.00 -6.24
C ALA A 243 -13.21 -17.34 -7.18
N GLU A 244 -14.34 -16.65 -7.04
CA GLU A 244 -15.49 -16.79 -7.95
C GLU A 244 -15.13 -16.36 -9.38
N CYS A 245 -14.42 -15.21 -9.54
CA CYS A 245 -13.97 -14.76 -10.85
C CYS A 245 -12.96 -15.74 -11.48
N GLU A 246 -11.98 -16.21 -10.71
CA GLU A 246 -10.99 -17.18 -11.16
C GLU A 246 -11.66 -18.50 -11.59
N LYS A 247 -12.65 -18.98 -10.82
CA LYS A 247 -13.44 -20.16 -11.16
C LYS A 247 -14.22 -19.97 -12.45
N PHE A 248 -14.81 -18.79 -12.67
CA PHE A 248 -15.56 -18.50 -13.88
C PHE A 248 -14.65 -18.51 -15.12
N VAL A 249 -13.46 -17.92 -15.01
CA VAL A 249 -12.43 -17.99 -16.06
C VAL A 249 -12.04 -19.43 -16.37
N SER A 250 -11.89 -20.30 -15.35
CA SER A 250 -11.60 -21.74 -15.55
C SER A 250 -12.72 -22.44 -16.32
N ILE A 251 -13.99 -22.23 -15.92
CA ILE A 251 -15.15 -22.82 -16.60
C ILE A 251 -15.20 -22.42 -18.07
N LEU A 252 -14.95 -21.16 -18.40
CA LEU A 252 -14.94 -20.70 -19.79
C LEU A 252 -13.79 -21.33 -20.58
N ASN A 253 -12.61 -21.47 -20.00
CA ASN A 253 -11.48 -22.12 -20.66
C ASN A 253 -11.74 -23.62 -20.88
N GLU A 254 -12.40 -24.31 -19.96
CA GLU A 254 -12.86 -25.70 -20.14
C GLU A 254 -13.90 -25.82 -21.25
N ALA A 255 -14.72 -24.79 -21.47
CA ALA A 255 -15.67 -24.70 -22.58
C ALA A 255 -15.03 -24.30 -23.93
N GLY A 256 -13.69 -24.14 -23.97
CA GLY A 256 -12.95 -23.88 -25.19
C GLY A 256 -12.61 -22.40 -25.44
N TYR A 257 -13.00 -21.47 -24.56
CA TYR A 257 -12.57 -20.09 -24.62
C TYR A 257 -11.10 -19.99 -24.17
N ARG A 258 -10.35 -19.04 -24.75
CA ARG A 258 -8.95 -18.80 -24.39
C ARG A 258 -8.81 -17.43 -23.76
N ILE A 259 -9.25 -17.30 -22.51
CA ILE A 259 -9.20 -16.05 -21.76
C ILE A 259 -8.28 -16.17 -20.55
N LYS A 260 -7.63 -15.07 -20.20
CA LYS A 260 -6.80 -14.96 -18.98
C LYS A 260 -7.55 -14.26 -17.83
N CYS A 261 -8.49 -13.39 -18.17
CA CYS A 261 -9.29 -12.63 -17.22
C CYS A 261 -10.67 -12.31 -17.85
N LEU A 262 -11.60 -11.78 -17.05
CA LEU A 262 -12.95 -11.47 -17.52
C LEU A 262 -12.98 -10.38 -18.60
N ALA A 263 -12.02 -9.46 -18.61
CA ALA A 263 -11.93 -8.40 -19.63
C ALA A 263 -11.55 -8.92 -21.03
N ASP A 264 -11.14 -10.17 -21.15
CA ASP A 264 -10.86 -10.78 -22.43
C ASP A 264 -12.13 -11.25 -23.17
N ILE A 265 -13.27 -11.28 -22.46
CA ILE A 265 -14.57 -11.63 -23.04
C ILE A 265 -15.04 -10.45 -23.91
N LYS A 266 -15.05 -10.67 -25.22
CA LYS A 266 -15.45 -9.63 -26.21
C LYS A 266 -16.78 -9.93 -26.88
N ASP A 267 -17.22 -11.16 -26.79
CA ASP A 267 -18.47 -11.61 -27.43
C ASP A 267 -19.64 -11.43 -26.47
N LYS A 268 -20.71 -10.78 -26.97
CA LYS A 268 -21.98 -10.62 -26.25
C LYS A 268 -22.81 -11.91 -26.21
N ALA A 269 -22.36 -12.96 -26.89
CA ALA A 269 -23.02 -14.26 -26.98
C ALA A 269 -22.55 -15.28 -25.94
N VAL A 270 -21.72 -14.86 -25.00
CA VAL A 270 -21.28 -15.70 -23.87
C VAL A 270 -22.23 -15.57 -22.70
#